data_97baf4838f27ca5167089695e1cb3b52
#
_entry.id   97baf4838f27ca5167089695e1cb3b52
#
_cell.length_a   1.000
_cell.length_b   1.000
_cell.length_c   1.000
_cell.angle_alpha   90.00
_cell.angle_beta   90.00
_cell.angle_gamma   90.00
#
_symmetry.space_group_name_H-M   'P 1'
#
loop_
_entity.id
_entity.type
_entity.pdbx_description
1 polymer ?
#
loop_
_entity_poly.entity_id
_entity_poly.type
_entity_poly.pdbx_seq_one_letter_code
_entity_poly.pdbx_strand_id
1 'polypeptide(L)'
;MTISVEVFDSRRNQLGEGPTATGDKNSHVQWCDIYGQLIRSKNLITGEINEYKTDEPVGFQVPRKNGGDILGTANGPVLRDKDGTLHKMPSREDADGFKDKNVLRWNDAKVSPDGNLFLGSMAYENQTNEGALYRLSSDGKALTRLFGDVAISNGMDWSNDLTKMFYIDTFAMSVDVFDYDAGKLSNRRKLVEISDGMGYPDGMCSDSQDNLWVAFWMGSCVRGFDGKTGKQIAEIKLPVQKVTSCCFAGEKLDQLIITTAVGNPGEPMDLTEYPEAGFIYVAQPGVVGKKTNLFGA
;
A
#
# COMPACT_ATOMS: atom_id res chain seq x y z
N MET A 1 -10.78 6.05 23.77
CA MET A 1 -10.44 4.65 24.12
C MET A 1 -9.13 4.32 23.43
N THR A 2 -8.23 3.61 24.09
CA THR A 2 -6.99 3.13 23.47
C THR A 2 -7.32 1.90 22.63
N ILE A 3 -6.99 1.91 21.34
CA ILE A 3 -7.14 0.75 20.46
C ILE A 3 -5.89 -0.11 20.64
N SER A 4 -6.06 -1.36 21.11
CA SER A 4 -4.96 -2.31 21.28
C SER A 4 -4.56 -2.96 19.95
N VAL A 5 -3.31 -3.37 19.88
CA VAL A 5 -2.77 -4.15 18.76
C VAL A 5 -2.29 -5.51 19.26
N GLU A 6 -2.38 -6.52 18.41
CA GLU A 6 -1.86 -7.86 18.63
C GLU A 6 -0.98 -8.26 17.46
N VAL A 7 0.03 -9.12 17.70
CA VAL A 7 0.87 -9.66 16.63
C VAL A 7 0.03 -10.63 15.79
N PHE A 8 -0.18 -10.27 14.54
CA PHE A 8 -0.84 -11.14 13.56
C PHE A 8 0.15 -12.15 12.97
N ASP A 9 1.36 -11.72 12.61
CA ASP A 9 2.40 -12.57 12.06
C ASP A 9 3.77 -12.11 12.54
N SER A 10 4.54 -13.03 13.16
CA SER A 10 5.86 -12.75 13.72
C SER A 10 7.01 -13.05 12.75
N ARG A 11 6.75 -13.45 11.51
CA ARG A 11 7.77 -13.55 10.47
C ARG A 11 8.26 -12.15 10.13
N ARG A 12 9.51 -11.87 10.49
CA ARG A 12 10.09 -10.54 10.32
C ARG A 12 10.20 -10.17 8.86
N ASN A 13 9.76 -8.96 8.52
CA ASN A 13 9.90 -8.37 7.20
C ASN A 13 11.00 -7.31 7.23
N GLN A 14 11.87 -7.30 6.23
CA GLN A 14 12.81 -6.20 6.06
C GLN A 14 12.05 -4.89 5.75
N LEU A 15 11.11 -4.97 4.81
CA LEU A 15 10.17 -3.91 4.50
C LEU A 15 8.82 -4.54 4.11
N GLY A 16 7.97 -4.78 5.13
CA GLY A 16 6.63 -5.31 4.93
C GLY A 16 5.70 -4.23 4.39
N GLU A 17 4.99 -4.50 3.26
CA GLU A 17 4.22 -3.50 2.54
C GLU A 17 3.00 -4.06 1.82
N GLY A 18 2.13 -3.17 1.37
CA GLY A 18 1.01 -3.44 0.48
C GLY A 18 0.05 -4.53 0.94
N PRO A 19 -0.43 -4.53 2.20
CA PRO A 19 -1.31 -5.59 2.67
C PRO A 19 -2.65 -5.56 1.94
N THR A 20 -3.14 -6.75 1.54
CA THR A 20 -4.46 -6.94 0.94
C THR A 20 -5.17 -8.12 1.60
N ALA A 21 -6.50 -8.07 1.65
CA ALA A 21 -7.31 -9.15 2.19
C ALA A 21 -8.33 -9.60 1.16
N THR A 22 -8.34 -10.90 0.83
CA THR A 22 -9.18 -11.50 -0.20
C THR A 22 -9.71 -12.87 0.24
N GLY A 23 -10.27 -13.62 -0.70
CA GLY A 23 -10.79 -14.98 -0.46
C GLY A 23 -12.10 -15.00 0.30
N ASP A 24 -12.48 -16.20 0.75
CA ASP A 24 -13.67 -16.38 1.56
C ASP A 24 -13.55 -15.57 2.87
N LYS A 25 -14.60 -14.81 3.17
CA LYS A 25 -14.67 -13.95 4.38
C LYS A 25 -13.51 -12.95 4.51
N ASN A 26 -12.88 -12.54 3.38
CA ASN A 26 -11.69 -11.69 3.36
C ASN A 26 -10.61 -12.18 4.34
N SER A 27 -10.44 -13.49 4.42
CA SER A 27 -9.56 -14.14 5.39
C SER A 27 -8.14 -14.39 4.88
N HIS A 28 -7.91 -14.33 3.58
CA HIS A 28 -6.59 -14.50 2.99
C HIS A 28 -5.88 -13.14 2.95
N VAL A 29 -5.01 -12.90 3.93
CA VAL A 29 -4.18 -11.68 4.00
C VAL A 29 -2.87 -11.93 3.31
N GLN A 30 -2.49 -11.06 2.39
CA GLN A 30 -1.24 -11.14 1.61
C GLN A 30 -0.52 -9.80 1.67
N TRP A 31 0.82 -9.82 1.71
CA TRP A 31 1.69 -8.63 1.71
C TRP A 31 3.01 -8.94 1.03
N CYS A 32 3.78 -7.92 0.64
CA CYS A 32 5.15 -8.09 0.19
C CYS A 32 6.15 -7.73 1.30
N ASP A 33 7.28 -8.41 1.32
CA ASP A 33 8.51 -7.98 1.97
C ASP A 33 9.46 -7.53 0.87
N ILE A 34 9.47 -6.22 0.59
CA ILE A 34 10.12 -5.66 -0.61
C ILE A 34 11.59 -6.09 -0.68
N TYR A 35 12.35 -5.79 0.34
CA TYR A 35 13.79 -6.10 0.37
C TYR A 35 14.11 -7.52 0.87
N GLY A 36 13.15 -8.17 1.53
CA GLY A 36 13.21 -9.61 1.78
C GLY A 36 12.99 -10.44 0.52
N GLN A 37 12.49 -9.81 -0.56
CA GLN A 37 12.13 -10.45 -1.83
C GLN A 37 11.13 -11.60 -1.64
N LEU A 38 10.07 -11.32 -0.88
CA LEU A 38 9.04 -12.31 -0.53
C LEU A 38 7.64 -11.73 -0.73
N ILE A 39 6.76 -12.54 -1.30
CA ILE A 39 5.32 -12.36 -1.16
C ILE A 39 4.85 -13.34 -0.08
N ARG A 40 4.25 -12.81 0.97
CA ARG A 40 3.82 -13.58 2.13
C ARG A 40 2.31 -13.56 2.26
N SER A 41 1.77 -14.63 2.80
CA SER A 41 0.35 -14.64 3.18
C SER A 41 0.11 -15.42 4.47
N LYS A 42 -1.04 -15.10 5.10
CA LYS A 42 -1.60 -15.85 6.22
C LYS A 42 -3.12 -15.81 6.16
N ASN A 43 -3.73 -16.95 6.40
CA ASN A 43 -5.17 -17.05 6.49
C ASN A 43 -5.63 -16.78 7.94
N LEU A 44 -6.53 -15.80 8.12
CA LEU A 44 -7.09 -15.42 9.42
C LEU A 44 -7.86 -16.55 10.13
N ILE A 45 -8.47 -17.46 9.37
CA ILE A 45 -9.35 -18.51 9.91
C ILE A 45 -8.54 -19.79 10.16
N THR A 46 -7.76 -20.24 9.18
CA THR A 46 -7.05 -21.52 9.25
C THR A 46 -5.66 -21.40 9.85
N GLY A 47 -5.10 -20.17 9.91
CA GLY A 47 -3.71 -19.94 10.29
C GLY A 47 -2.69 -20.37 9.23
N GLU A 48 -3.13 -20.87 8.07
CA GLU A 48 -2.25 -21.29 6.98
C GLU A 48 -1.36 -20.14 6.52
N ILE A 49 -0.06 -20.40 6.39
CA ILE A 49 0.95 -19.44 5.95
C ILE A 49 1.58 -19.92 4.65
N ASN A 50 1.82 -18.97 3.75
CA ASN A 50 2.54 -19.22 2.51
C ASN A 50 3.60 -18.15 2.26
N GLU A 51 4.65 -18.51 1.53
CA GLU A 51 5.70 -17.61 1.06
C GLU A 51 6.03 -17.93 -0.39
N TYR A 52 6.19 -16.90 -1.19
CA TYR A 52 6.71 -16.97 -2.55
C TYR A 52 7.93 -16.08 -2.65
N LYS A 53 9.07 -16.65 -3.04
CA LYS A 53 10.32 -15.91 -3.24
C LYS A 53 10.32 -15.25 -4.61
N THR A 54 10.68 -13.98 -4.66
CA THR A 54 10.88 -13.22 -5.89
C THR A 54 12.37 -13.12 -6.22
N ASP A 55 12.71 -12.96 -7.51
CA ASP A 55 14.11 -12.84 -7.96
C ASP A 55 14.67 -11.41 -7.78
N GLU A 56 13.78 -10.45 -7.50
CA GLU A 56 14.09 -9.04 -7.31
C GLU A 56 13.12 -8.40 -6.31
N PRO A 57 13.44 -7.22 -5.76
CA PRO A 57 12.48 -6.46 -4.96
C PRO A 57 11.18 -6.19 -5.70
N VAL A 58 10.04 -6.47 -5.03
CA VAL A 58 8.71 -6.23 -5.55
C VAL A 58 8.05 -5.15 -4.69
N GLY A 59 7.78 -3.98 -5.27
CA GLY A 59 7.25 -2.83 -4.55
C GLY A 59 5.80 -3.02 -4.08
N PHE A 60 5.00 -3.75 -4.85
CA PHE A 60 3.61 -4.04 -4.51
C PHE A 60 3.16 -5.40 -5.06
N GLN A 61 2.14 -5.95 -4.47
CA GLN A 61 1.33 -7.02 -5.02
C GLN A 61 -0.15 -6.64 -4.93
N VAL A 62 -0.93 -6.90 -5.98
CA VAL A 62 -2.38 -6.70 -5.98
C VAL A 62 -3.11 -7.89 -6.57
N PRO A 63 -4.23 -8.31 -5.95
CA PRO A 63 -4.97 -9.50 -6.39
C PRO A 63 -5.77 -9.25 -7.67
N ARG A 64 -6.02 -10.32 -8.42
CA ARG A 64 -6.79 -10.33 -9.69
C ARG A 64 -8.13 -11.04 -9.55
N LYS A 65 -9.12 -10.63 -10.35
CA LYS A 65 -10.45 -11.29 -10.42
C LYS A 65 -10.36 -12.75 -10.80
N ASN A 66 -9.48 -13.08 -11.75
CA ASN A 66 -9.30 -14.45 -12.25
C ASN A 66 -8.32 -15.29 -11.41
N GLY A 67 -7.88 -14.74 -10.27
CA GLY A 67 -6.85 -15.32 -9.40
C GLY A 67 -5.43 -15.01 -9.87
N GLY A 68 -4.44 -15.31 -9.03
CA GLY A 68 -3.11 -14.76 -9.15
C GLY A 68 -3.08 -13.27 -8.77
N ASP A 69 -2.03 -12.57 -9.16
CA ASP A 69 -1.81 -11.17 -8.79
C ASP A 69 -1.00 -10.41 -9.86
N ILE A 70 -0.87 -9.11 -9.66
CA ILE A 70 0.08 -8.25 -10.37
C ILE A 70 1.19 -7.88 -9.37
N LEU A 71 2.43 -8.04 -9.78
CA LEU A 71 3.62 -7.71 -9.01
C LEU A 71 4.33 -6.49 -9.62
N GLY A 72 4.72 -5.54 -8.80
CA GLY A 72 5.49 -4.37 -9.21
C GLY A 72 6.98 -4.64 -9.18
N THR A 73 7.54 -5.22 -10.25
CA THR A 73 8.97 -5.53 -10.38
C THR A 73 9.77 -4.35 -10.92
N ALA A 74 11.10 -4.37 -10.78
CA ALA A 74 11.97 -3.30 -11.29
C ALA A 74 11.83 -3.09 -12.81
N ASN A 75 11.51 -4.15 -13.55
CA ASN A 75 11.37 -4.11 -15.02
C ASN A 75 9.96 -3.72 -15.50
N GLY A 76 9.03 -3.47 -14.62
CA GLY A 76 7.64 -3.17 -14.92
C GLY A 76 6.70 -4.08 -14.13
N PRO A 77 5.39 -3.81 -14.16
CA PRO A 77 4.43 -4.74 -13.59
C PRO A 77 4.44 -6.06 -14.37
N VAL A 78 4.31 -7.16 -13.63
CA VAL A 78 4.15 -8.50 -14.19
C VAL A 78 2.88 -9.13 -13.64
N LEU A 79 2.15 -9.82 -14.50
CA LEU A 79 1.02 -10.63 -14.11
C LEU A 79 1.55 -12.01 -13.71
N ARG A 80 1.18 -12.48 -12.52
CA ARG A 80 1.44 -13.84 -12.05
C ARG A 80 0.15 -14.63 -11.99
N ASP A 81 0.07 -15.73 -12.72
CA ASP A 81 -1.05 -16.65 -12.67
C ASP A 81 -1.03 -17.53 -11.41
N LYS A 82 -2.13 -18.25 -11.15
CA LYS A 82 -2.26 -19.16 -10.00
C LYS A 82 -1.20 -20.26 -9.95
N ASP A 83 -0.70 -20.69 -11.11
CA ASP A 83 0.36 -21.70 -11.23
C ASP A 83 1.78 -21.11 -11.10
N GLY A 84 1.89 -19.80 -10.91
CA GLY A 84 3.17 -19.07 -10.79
C GLY A 84 3.74 -18.58 -12.12
N THR A 85 3.09 -18.85 -13.25
CA THR A 85 3.54 -18.36 -14.57
C THR A 85 3.50 -16.83 -14.61
N LEU A 86 4.59 -16.22 -15.11
CA LEU A 86 4.74 -14.78 -15.18
C LEU A 86 4.53 -14.26 -16.61
N HIS A 87 3.75 -13.20 -16.76
CA HIS A 87 3.51 -12.52 -18.04
C HIS A 87 3.88 -11.05 -17.91
N LYS A 88 4.67 -10.55 -18.87
CA LYS A 88 5.03 -9.13 -18.95
C LYS A 88 3.79 -8.28 -19.22
N MET A 89 3.75 -7.11 -18.59
CA MET A 89 2.77 -6.08 -18.81
C MET A 89 3.45 -4.79 -19.32
N PRO A 90 2.70 -3.78 -19.79
CA PRO A 90 3.30 -2.50 -20.19
C PRO A 90 4.19 -1.90 -19.10
N SER A 91 5.36 -1.42 -19.48
CA SER A 91 6.38 -0.85 -18.61
C SER A 91 6.36 0.69 -18.60
N ARG A 92 7.18 1.33 -17.76
CA ARG A 92 7.40 2.79 -17.80
C ARG A 92 7.98 3.24 -19.16
N GLU A 93 8.82 2.42 -19.80
CA GLU A 93 9.34 2.72 -21.14
C GLU A 93 8.18 2.86 -22.15
N ASP A 94 7.16 1.99 -22.04
CA ASP A 94 6.00 2.07 -22.92
C ASP A 94 5.11 3.29 -22.63
N ALA A 95 5.08 3.73 -21.37
CA ALA A 95 4.20 4.82 -20.93
C ALA A 95 4.77 6.23 -21.23
N ASP A 96 6.07 6.44 -21.00
CA ASP A 96 6.72 7.77 -21.06
C ASP A 96 8.16 7.75 -21.57
N GLY A 97 8.63 6.61 -22.06
CA GLY A 97 10.00 6.44 -22.58
C GLY A 97 11.08 6.29 -21.50
N PHE A 98 10.71 6.19 -20.22
CA PHE A 98 11.68 6.05 -19.13
C PHE A 98 12.36 4.67 -19.14
N LYS A 99 13.68 4.65 -19.31
CA LYS A 99 14.47 3.42 -19.53
C LYS A 99 15.32 2.97 -18.35
N ASP A 100 15.68 3.89 -17.45
CA ASP A 100 16.63 3.58 -16.37
C ASP A 100 15.92 2.96 -15.16
N LYS A 101 15.88 1.62 -15.18
CA LYS A 101 15.29 0.82 -14.09
C LYS A 101 16.15 0.77 -12.82
N ASN A 102 17.39 1.26 -12.86
CA ASN A 102 18.24 1.29 -11.67
C ASN A 102 18.03 2.56 -10.84
N VAL A 103 17.36 3.55 -11.38
CA VAL A 103 17.08 4.82 -10.72
C VAL A 103 15.72 4.79 -10.01
N LEU A 104 14.70 4.18 -10.62
CA LEU A 104 13.34 4.14 -10.07
C LEU A 104 12.87 2.70 -9.81
N ARG A 105 12.13 2.53 -8.71
CA ARG A 105 11.36 1.31 -8.42
C ARG A 105 9.87 1.64 -8.30
N TRP A 106 9.03 0.63 -8.44
CA TRP A 106 7.64 0.72 -7.98
C TRP A 106 7.60 0.74 -6.45
N ASN A 107 6.64 1.46 -5.91
CA ASN A 107 6.41 1.54 -4.46
C ASN A 107 5.00 1.04 -4.14
N ASP A 108 4.05 1.91 -3.84
CA ASP A 108 2.69 1.49 -3.50
C ASP A 108 1.78 1.44 -4.74
N ALA A 109 0.77 0.58 -4.69
CA ALA A 109 -0.22 0.45 -5.75
C ALA A 109 -1.56 -0.03 -5.18
N LYS A 110 -2.66 0.41 -5.82
CA LYS A 110 -4.00 -0.01 -5.45
C LYS A 110 -4.93 -0.09 -6.65
N VAL A 111 -5.79 -1.09 -6.63
CA VAL A 111 -6.83 -1.24 -7.66
C VAL A 111 -7.98 -0.31 -7.33
N SER A 112 -8.36 0.52 -8.30
CA SER A 112 -9.54 1.38 -8.20
C SER A 112 -10.84 0.57 -8.30
N PRO A 113 -11.97 1.11 -7.83
CA PRO A 113 -13.25 0.40 -7.88
C PRO A 113 -13.72 0.02 -9.29
N ASP A 114 -13.26 0.73 -10.31
CA ASP A 114 -13.51 0.42 -11.74
C ASP A 114 -12.48 -0.57 -12.34
N GLY A 115 -11.60 -1.14 -11.52
CA GLY A 115 -10.70 -2.24 -11.87
C GLY A 115 -9.38 -1.84 -12.53
N ASN A 116 -9.10 -0.53 -12.67
CA ASN A 116 -7.78 -0.06 -13.10
C ASN A 116 -6.78 -0.18 -11.94
N LEU A 117 -5.50 -0.40 -12.26
CA LEU A 117 -4.43 -0.36 -11.26
C LEU A 117 -3.75 1.01 -11.29
N PHE A 118 -3.79 1.69 -10.16
CA PHE A 118 -2.96 2.86 -9.90
C PHE A 118 -1.68 2.39 -9.21
N LEU A 119 -0.54 2.82 -9.75
CA LEU A 119 0.77 2.36 -9.28
C LEU A 119 1.76 3.51 -9.29
N GLY A 120 2.47 3.65 -8.20
CA GLY A 120 3.41 4.72 -7.98
C GLY A 120 4.86 4.27 -8.07
N SER A 121 5.72 5.17 -8.52
CA SER A 121 7.17 4.97 -8.51
C SER A 121 7.87 5.95 -7.57
N MET A 122 9.08 5.58 -7.17
CA MET A 122 10.01 6.41 -6.41
C MET A 122 11.44 6.12 -6.83
N ALA A 123 12.35 7.05 -6.58
CA ALA A 123 13.76 6.80 -6.74
C ALA A 123 14.30 5.88 -5.63
N TYR A 124 15.32 5.08 -5.94
CA TYR A 124 16.05 4.33 -4.90
C TYR A 124 16.72 5.28 -3.90
N GLU A 125 17.19 6.44 -4.37
CA GLU A 125 17.64 7.53 -3.53
C GLU A 125 16.45 8.46 -3.25
N ASN A 126 15.86 8.36 -2.07
CA ASN A 126 14.59 8.97 -1.69
C ASN A 126 14.49 10.51 -1.78
N GLN A 127 15.54 11.19 -2.20
CA GLN A 127 15.62 12.66 -2.15
C GLN A 127 15.29 13.35 -3.48
N THR A 128 14.87 12.62 -4.49
CA THR A 128 14.56 13.16 -5.82
C THR A 128 13.07 13.08 -6.10
N ASN A 129 12.52 14.09 -6.78
CA ASN A 129 11.12 14.10 -7.23
C ASN A 129 10.97 13.45 -8.63
N GLU A 130 11.71 12.38 -8.89
CA GLU A 130 11.70 11.67 -10.17
C GLU A 130 10.59 10.64 -10.31
N GLY A 131 9.90 10.33 -9.21
CA GLY A 131 8.77 9.42 -9.19
C GLY A 131 7.54 9.99 -9.91
N ALA A 132 6.57 9.11 -10.11
CA ALA A 132 5.31 9.45 -10.78
C ALA A 132 4.20 8.49 -10.36
N LEU A 133 2.96 8.91 -10.57
CA LEU A 133 1.78 8.06 -10.51
C LEU A 133 1.36 7.65 -11.92
N TYR A 134 1.08 6.37 -12.08
CA TYR A 134 0.63 5.76 -13.34
C TYR A 134 -0.72 5.07 -13.13
N ARG A 135 -1.41 4.81 -14.24
CA ARG A 135 -2.61 3.99 -14.31
C ARG A 135 -2.43 2.91 -15.36
N LEU A 136 -2.54 1.66 -14.97
CA LEU A 136 -2.68 0.51 -15.86
C LEU A 136 -4.16 0.24 -16.08
N SER A 137 -4.59 0.18 -17.35
CA SER A 137 -5.98 -0.11 -17.70
C SER A 137 -6.41 -1.50 -17.19
N SER A 138 -7.70 -1.65 -16.87
CA SER A 138 -8.24 -2.89 -16.30
C SER A 138 -8.07 -4.13 -17.19
N ASP A 139 -7.87 -3.94 -18.50
CA ASP A 139 -7.52 -5.02 -19.44
C ASP A 139 -6.01 -5.31 -19.52
N GLY A 140 -5.19 -4.58 -18.77
CA GLY A 140 -3.75 -4.76 -18.68
C GLY A 140 -2.95 -4.31 -19.89
N LYS A 141 -3.55 -3.57 -20.84
CA LYS A 141 -2.90 -3.27 -22.13
C LYS A 141 -2.26 -1.88 -22.23
N ALA A 142 -2.69 -0.93 -21.41
CA ALA A 142 -2.21 0.44 -21.49
C ALA A 142 -1.75 0.94 -20.11
N LEU A 143 -0.51 1.33 -20.01
CA LEU A 143 0.06 2.05 -18.88
C LEU A 143 0.18 3.52 -19.25
N THR A 144 -0.44 4.39 -18.46
CA THR A 144 -0.45 5.83 -18.68
C THR A 144 0.14 6.55 -17.49
N ARG A 145 1.12 7.44 -17.69
CA ARG A 145 1.61 8.35 -16.67
C ARG A 145 0.57 9.43 -16.42
N LEU A 146 0.10 9.57 -15.18
CA LEU A 146 -0.91 10.56 -14.79
C LEU A 146 -0.29 11.90 -14.43
N PHE A 147 0.74 11.85 -13.57
CA PHE A 147 1.56 13.01 -13.20
C PHE A 147 2.92 12.54 -12.65
N GLY A 148 3.89 13.43 -12.66
CA GLY A 148 5.23 13.24 -12.09
C GLY A 148 5.51 14.23 -10.97
N ASP A 149 6.79 14.47 -10.72
CA ASP A 149 7.25 15.34 -9.64
C ASP A 149 6.82 14.80 -8.27
N VAL A 150 6.96 13.49 -8.10
CA VAL A 150 6.63 12.73 -6.90
C VAL A 150 7.91 12.23 -6.26
N ALA A 151 8.06 12.46 -4.95
CA ALA A 151 9.21 11.95 -4.22
C ALA A 151 9.05 10.46 -3.90
N ILE A 152 8.02 10.10 -3.14
CA ILE A 152 7.69 8.73 -2.79
C ILE A 152 6.18 8.55 -2.94
N SER A 153 5.73 7.95 -4.04
CA SER A 153 4.33 7.61 -4.24
C SER A 153 3.92 6.52 -3.26
N ASN A 154 2.97 6.83 -2.41
CA ASN A 154 2.52 5.98 -1.33
C ASN A 154 1.00 5.84 -1.31
N GLY A 155 0.40 5.68 -0.14
CA GLY A 155 -0.98 5.32 0.08
C GLY A 155 -1.99 6.00 -0.84
N MET A 156 -2.96 5.22 -1.32
CA MET A 156 -4.06 5.71 -2.14
C MET A 156 -5.34 4.94 -1.85
N ASP A 157 -6.49 5.62 -1.95
CA ASP A 157 -7.80 4.99 -1.87
C ASP A 157 -8.88 5.91 -2.48
N TRP A 158 -10.11 5.42 -2.62
CA TRP A 158 -11.22 6.14 -3.23
C TRP A 158 -12.39 6.30 -2.27
N SER A 159 -13.16 7.39 -2.41
CA SER A 159 -14.41 7.56 -1.69
C SER A 159 -15.47 6.54 -2.15
N ASN A 160 -16.43 6.24 -1.27
CA ASN A 160 -17.50 5.28 -1.56
C ASN A 160 -18.39 5.70 -2.74
N ASP A 161 -18.53 7.01 -2.96
CA ASP A 161 -19.31 7.56 -4.08
C ASP A 161 -18.51 7.65 -5.39
N LEU A 162 -17.24 7.20 -5.36
CA LEU A 162 -16.31 7.19 -6.50
C LEU A 162 -16.08 8.56 -7.13
N THR A 163 -16.26 9.64 -6.38
CA THR A 163 -16.03 11.01 -6.86
C THR A 163 -14.67 11.55 -6.46
N LYS A 164 -13.96 10.87 -5.55
CA LYS A 164 -12.66 11.31 -5.03
C LYS A 164 -11.65 10.19 -5.00
N MET A 165 -10.36 10.56 -5.19
CA MET A 165 -9.20 9.74 -4.89
C MET A 165 -8.36 10.45 -3.84
N PHE A 166 -8.00 9.73 -2.80
CA PHE A 166 -7.03 10.17 -1.78
C PHE A 166 -5.65 9.64 -2.15
N TYR A 167 -4.61 10.44 -1.90
CA TYR A 167 -3.26 10.12 -2.34
C TYR A 167 -2.20 10.68 -1.40
N ILE A 168 -1.13 9.94 -1.19
CA ILE A 168 0.03 10.33 -0.42
C ILE A 168 1.28 10.35 -1.32
N ASP A 169 1.95 11.50 -1.35
CA ASP A 169 3.38 11.60 -1.61
C ASP A 169 4.04 11.87 -0.25
N THR A 170 4.85 10.95 0.22
CA THR A 170 5.37 10.98 1.59
C THR A 170 6.04 12.31 1.95
N PHE A 171 6.92 12.85 1.07
CA PHE A 171 7.63 14.10 1.38
C PHE A 171 6.81 15.36 1.11
N ALA A 172 5.64 15.25 0.50
CA ALA A 172 4.69 16.36 0.47
C ALA A 172 4.05 16.62 1.85
N MET A 173 4.26 15.71 2.81
CA MET A 173 3.75 15.78 4.18
C MET A 173 2.26 16.12 4.22
N SER A 174 1.49 15.43 3.38
CA SER A 174 0.04 15.62 3.28
C SER A 174 -0.67 14.35 2.80
N VAL A 175 -1.95 14.27 3.10
CA VAL A 175 -2.88 13.45 2.31
C VAL A 175 -3.61 14.40 1.37
N ASP A 176 -3.44 14.19 0.09
CA ASP A 176 -4.09 14.96 -0.95
C ASP A 176 -5.40 14.30 -1.39
N VAL A 177 -6.31 15.08 -1.93
CA VAL A 177 -7.53 14.60 -2.55
C VAL A 177 -7.65 15.15 -3.97
N PHE A 178 -8.00 14.27 -4.90
CA PHE A 178 -8.37 14.59 -6.27
C PHE A 178 -9.87 14.42 -6.48
N ASP A 179 -10.44 15.16 -7.40
CA ASP A 179 -11.70 14.77 -8.01
C ASP A 179 -11.43 13.62 -8.99
N TYR A 180 -12.23 12.56 -8.88
CA TYR A 180 -12.07 11.31 -9.63
C TYR A 180 -13.24 11.10 -10.58
N ASP A 181 -12.97 10.79 -11.84
CA ASP A 181 -13.94 10.44 -12.86
C ASP A 181 -13.39 9.33 -13.76
N ALA A 182 -13.81 8.10 -13.52
CA ALA A 182 -13.47 6.92 -14.33
C ALA A 182 -11.99 6.85 -14.73
N GLY A 183 -11.10 6.98 -13.74
CA GLY A 183 -9.66 6.93 -13.93
C GLY A 183 -8.98 8.25 -14.28
N LYS A 184 -9.73 9.35 -14.40
CA LYS A 184 -9.19 10.70 -14.57
C LYS A 184 -9.09 11.40 -13.22
N LEU A 185 -8.00 12.12 -13.02
CA LEU A 185 -7.73 12.91 -11.82
C LEU A 185 -7.71 14.39 -12.15
N SER A 186 -8.35 15.20 -11.31
CA SER A 186 -8.34 16.66 -11.43
C SER A 186 -8.43 17.34 -10.06
N ASN A 187 -8.24 18.64 -10.00
CA ASN A 187 -8.42 19.46 -8.79
C ASN A 187 -7.68 18.92 -7.56
N ARG A 188 -6.37 18.60 -7.70
CA ARG A 188 -5.51 18.20 -6.57
C ARG A 188 -5.49 19.27 -5.50
N ARG A 189 -5.75 18.89 -4.24
CA ARG A 189 -5.71 19.78 -3.08
C ARG A 189 -5.37 19.01 -1.81
N LYS A 190 -4.73 19.66 -0.85
CA LYS A 190 -4.46 19.06 0.46
C LYS A 190 -5.75 18.87 1.23
N LEU A 191 -5.94 17.65 1.79
CA LEU A 191 -7.01 17.32 2.72
C LEU A 191 -6.49 17.29 4.16
N VAL A 192 -5.34 16.63 4.37
CA VAL A 192 -4.67 16.57 5.67
C VAL A 192 -3.27 17.14 5.52
N GLU A 193 -2.89 18.03 6.41
CA GLU A 193 -1.51 18.52 6.52
C GLU A 193 -0.84 17.80 7.70
N ILE A 194 0.33 17.20 7.45
CA ILE A 194 1.07 16.44 8.44
C ILE A 194 2.13 17.34 9.06
N SER A 195 2.02 17.55 10.35
CA SER A 195 2.95 18.40 11.10
C SER A 195 4.26 17.68 11.41
N ASP A 196 5.32 18.46 11.61
CA ASP A 196 6.61 17.96 12.05
C ASP A 196 6.49 17.12 13.34
N GLY A 197 7.27 16.03 13.41
CA GLY A 197 7.28 15.13 14.56
C GLY A 197 6.16 14.08 14.57
N MET A 198 5.25 14.12 13.62
CA MET A 198 4.21 13.08 13.49
C MET A 198 4.71 11.79 12.83
N GLY A 199 5.90 11.79 12.24
CA GLY A 199 6.39 10.77 11.33
C GLY A 199 5.99 11.09 9.88
N TYR A 200 6.32 10.19 8.96
CA TYR A 200 6.07 10.38 7.53
C TYR A 200 4.85 9.57 7.11
N PRO A 201 3.84 10.16 6.44
CA PRO A 201 2.69 9.41 5.96
C PRO A 201 3.13 8.40 4.89
N ASP A 202 2.65 7.17 5.03
CA ASP A 202 3.05 6.03 4.22
C ASP A 202 1.83 5.38 3.53
N GLY A 203 1.64 4.08 3.62
CA GLY A 203 0.47 3.41 3.07
C GLY A 203 -0.83 3.76 3.79
N MET A 204 -1.97 3.64 3.10
CA MET A 204 -3.28 3.89 3.70
C MET A 204 -4.38 3.00 3.14
N CYS A 205 -5.46 2.89 3.91
CA CYS A 205 -6.76 2.41 3.45
C CYS A 205 -7.88 3.32 3.97
N SER A 206 -9.08 3.16 3.40
CA SER A 206 -10.27 3.86 3.88
C SER A 206 -11.33 2.90 4.41
N ASP A 207 -12.16 3.37 5.34
CA ASP A 207 -13.28 2.61 5.88
C ASP A 207 -14.60 2.90 5.13
N SER A 208 -15.68 2.24 5.55
CA SER A 208 -17.01 2.38 4.94
C SER A 208 -17.65 3.75 5.14
N GLN A 209 -17.08 4.61 5.97
CA GLN A 209 -17.51 5.99 6.19
C GLN A 209 -16.60 7.01 5.50
N ASP A 210 -15.66 6.54 4.67
CA ASP A 210 -14.62 7.33 4.01
C ASP A 210 -13.59 7.96 4.96
N ASN A 211 -13.46 7.46 6.21
CA ASN A 211 -12.32 7.84 7.02
C ASN A 211 -11.06 7.16 6.49
N LEU A 212 -9.94 7.87 6.56
CA LEU A 212 -8.64 7.43 6.07
C LEU A 212 -7.80 6.91 7.22
N TRP A 213 -7.29 5.70 7.11
CA TRP A 213 -6.38 5.06 8.06
C TRP A 213 -4.98 5.07 7.45
N VAL A 214 -4.14 5.95 7.96
CA VAL A 214 -2.80 6.24 7.41
C VAL A 214 -1.74 5.69 8.34
N ALA A 215 -0.84 4.87 7.81
CA ALA A 215 0.36 4.42 8.49
C ALA A 215 1.43 5.52 8.52
N PHE A 216 2.24 5.55 9.57
CA PHE A 216 3.27 6.57 9.73
C PHE A 216 4.65 5.94 9.94
N TRP A 217 5.49 6.00 8.91
CA TRP A 217 6.91 5.70 9.03
C TRP A 217 7.58 6.61 10.06
N MET A 218 8.35 6.05 11.01
CA MET A 218 8.93 6.75 12.16
C MET A 218 7.91 7.41 13.11
N GLY A 219 6.62 7.13 12.92
CA GLY A 219 5.54 7.68 13.76
C GLY A 219 4.97 6.71 14.78
N SER A 220 5.36 5.44 14.77
CA SER A 220 4.92 4.38 15.68
C SER A 220 3.38 4.25 15.75
N CYS A 221 2.66 4.54 14.68
CA CYS A 221 1.20 4.53 14.72
C CYS A 221 0.55 4.39 13.34
N VAL A 222 -0.74 4.05 13.39
CA VAL A 222 -1.71 4.37 12.34
C VAL A 222 -2.64 5.45 12.86
N ARG A 223 -2.92 6.51 12.08
CA ARG A 223 -3.89 7.54 12.43
C ARG A 223 -5.10 7.49 11.53
N GLY A 224 -6.28 7.67 12.15
CA GLY A 224 -7.55 7.82 11.44
C GLY A 224 -7.85 9.30 11.20
N PHE A 225 -8.23 9.65 9.97
CA PHE A 225 -8.65 11.01 9.59
C PHE A 225 -10.04 10.95 8.93
N ASP A 226 -10.88 11.92 9.25
CA ASP A 226 -12.15 12.12 8.55
C ASP A 226 -11.87 12.53 7.08
N GLY A 227 -12.32 11.74 6.12
CA GLY A 227 -12.03 11.94 4.70
C GLY A 227 -12.72 13.14 4.04
N LYS A 228 -13.59 13.85 4.78
CA LYS A 228 -14.23 15.08 4.30
C LYS A 228 -13.55 16.33 4.83
N THR A 229 -13.14 16.28 6.09
CA THR A 229 -12.63 17.47 6.80
C THR A 229 -11.12 17.43 7.04
N GLY A 230 -10.47 16.28 6.88
CA GLY A 230 -9.06 16.05 7.21
C GLY A 230 -8.77 16.01 8.71
N LYS A 231 -9.79 16.10 9.59
CA LYS A 231 -9.59 16.10 11.03
C LYS A 231 -9.16 14.71 11.51
N GLN A 232 -8.13 14.65 12.36
CA GLN A 232 -7.75 13.39 13.03
C GLN A 232 -8.88 12.96 14.01
N ILE A 233 -9.28 11.70 13.89
CA ILE A 233 -10.38 11.09 14.66
C ILE A 233 -9.92 9.92 15.55
N ALA A 234 -8.77 9.30 15.21
CA ALA A 234 -8.25 8.14 15.95
C ALA A 234 -6.73 8.06 15.87
N GLU A 235 -6.15 7.28 16.78
CA GLU A 235 -4.73 6.87 16.73
C GLU A 235 -4.61 5.45 17.29
N ILE A 236 -3.88 4.59 16.56
CA ILE A 236 -3.49 3.24 16.96
C ILE A 236 -1.99 3.24 17.14
N LYS A 237 -1.50 3.10 18.39
CA LYS A 237 -0.07 3.07 18.69
C LYS A 237 0.49 1.66 18.52
N LEU A 238 1.68 1.57 17.95
CA LEU A 238 2.43 0.33 17.75
C LEU A 238 3.74 0.35 18.54
N PRO A 239 4.24 -0.82 18.98
CA PRO A 239 5.51 -0.91 19.72
C PRO A 239 6.75 -0.87 18.81
N VAL A 240 6.60 -0.38 17.58
CA VAL A 240 7.66 -0.30 16.55
C VAL A 240 7.57 1.04 15.83
N GLN A 241 8.71 1.56 15.35
CA GLN A 241 8.75 2.90 14.75
C GLN A 241 8.24 2.95 13.31
N LYS A 242 8.57 1.94 12.51
CA LYS A 242 8.37 1.98 11.06
C LYS A 242 7.08 1.23 10.70
N VAL A 243 5.96 1.93 10.76
CA VAL A 243 4.64 1.46 10.36
C VAL A 243 4.41 1.87 8.92
N THR A 244 4.17 0.89 8.04
CA THR A 244 4.29 1.07 6.59
C THR A 244 2.94 1.16 5.89
N SER A 245 2.00 0.25 6.15
CA SER A 245 0.71 0.25 5.46
C SER A 245 -0.38 -0.45 6.27
N CYS A 246 -1.62 -0.43 5.78
CA CYS A 246 -2.72 -1.15 6.41
C CYS A 246 -3.83 -1.53 5.44
N CYS A 247 -4.59 -2.58 5.80
CA CYS A 247 -5.84 -2.94 5.12
C CYS A 247 -6.86 -3.55 6.07
N PHE A 248 -8.14 -3.44 5.73
CA PHE A 248 -9.19 -4.14 6.47
C PHE A 248 -9.34 -5.59 6.00
N ALA A 249 -9.57 -6.49 6.96
CA ALA A 249 -9.70 -7.93 6.73
C ALA A 249 -10.79 -8.55 7.62
N GLY A 250 -11.04 -9.86 7.43
CA GLY A 250 -12.03 -10.63 8.18
C GLY A 250 -13.44 -10.54 7.59
N GLU A 251 -14.33 -11.41 8.07
CA GLU A 251 -15.70 -11.56 7.54
C GLU A 251 -16.50 -10.25 7.60
N LYS A 252 -16.32 -9.48 8.67
CA LYS A 252 -16.98 -8.19 8.88
C LYS A 252 -16.16 -6.99 8.40
N LEU A 253 -14.93 -7.21 7.90
CA LEU A 253 -13.99 -6.15 7.58
C LEU A 253 -13.73 -5.19 8.77
N ASP A 254 -13.73 -5.71 9.99
CA ASP A 254 -13.55 -4.96 11.23
C ASP A 254 -12.14 -5.13 11.86
N GLN A 255 -11.28 -5.92 11.20
CA GLN A 255 -9.90 -6.14 11.59
C GLN A 255 -8.98 -5.31 10.68
N LEU A 256 -8.20 -4.40 11.26
CA LEU A 256 -7.19 -3.63 10.54
C LEU A 256 -5.85 -4.36 10.66
N ILE A 257 -5.39 -4.93 9.55
CA ILE A 257 -4.05 -5.52 9.44
C ILE A 257 -3.06 -4.39 9.16
N ILE A 258 -1.93 -4.38 9.85
CA ILE A 258 -0.94 -3.30 9.81
C ILE A 258 0.43 -3.90 9.54
N THR A 259 1.08 -3.48 8.47
CA THR A 259 2.44 -3.88 8.13
C THR A 259 3.47 -2.97 8.76
N THR A 260 4.66 -3.52 9.02
CA THR A 260 5.78 -2.78 9.59
C THR A 260 7.11 -3.22 8.96
N ALA A 261 8.18 -2.50 9.23
CA ALA A 261 9.49 -2.75 8.68
C ALA A 261 10.59 -2.75 9.74
N VAL A 262 11.65 -3.51 9.46
CA VAL A 262 12.97 -3.29 10.07
C VAL A 262 13.55 -1.98 9.53
N GLY A 263 13.53 -1.80 8.22
CA GLY A 263 13.96 -0.57 7.54
C GLY A 263 14.51 -0.81 6.15
N ASN A 264 14.94 0.26 5.50
CA ASN A 264 15.61 0.17 4.22
C ASN A 264 17.00 -0.46 4.35
N PRO A 265 17.57 -1.05 3.28
CA PRO A 265 18.94 -1.53 3.30
C PRO A 265 19.93 -0.44 3.71
N GLY A 266 20.80 -0.75 4.66
CA GLY A 266 21.78 0.19 5.20
C GLY A 266 21.28 1.12 6.30
N GLU A 267 19.99 1.17 6.56
CA GLU A 267 19.47 1.89 7.73
C GLU A 267 19.71 1.08 9.01
N PRO A 268 20.32 1.68 10.04
CA PRO A 268 20.45 1.00 11.33
C PRO A 268 19.07 0.82 11.97
N MET A 269 18.82 -0.37 12.51
CA MET A 269 17.66 -0.64 13.34
C MET A 269 18.14 -1.31 14.64
N ASP A 270 17.81 -0.70 15.75
CA ASP A 270 18.05 -1.31 17.05
C ASP A 270 16.92 -2.29 17.38
N LEU A 271 17.17 -3.56 17.09
CA LEU A 271 16.24 -4.63 17.44
C LEU A 271 16.20 -4.92 18.95
N THR A 272 17.08 -4.34 19.75
CA THR A 272 17.01 -4.41 21.22
C THR A 272 15.93 -3.45 21.72
N GLU A 273 15.86 -2.25 21.14
CA GLU A 273 14.82 -1.27 21.46
C GLU A 273 13.46 -1.65 20.81
N TYR A 274 13.49 -2.17 19.58
CA TYR A 274 12.29 -2.55 18.81
C TYR A 274 12.31 -4.03 18.41
N PRO A 275 12.16 -4.97 19.37
CA PRO A 275 12.31 -6.41 19.09
C PRO A 275 11.28 -6.98 18.14
N GLU A 276 10.16 -6.29 17.95
CA GLU A 276 9.06 -6.69 17.05
C GLU A 276 9.04 -5.92 15.72
N ALA A 277 10.07 -5.13 15.41
CA ALA A 277 10.17 -4.43 14.12
C ALA A 277 10.09 -5.42 12.96
N GLY A 278 9.26 -5.10 11.95
CA GLY A 278 8.99 -5.96 10.80
C GLY A 278 7.93 -7.04 11.02
N PHE A 279 7.27 -7.09 12.19
CA PHE A 279 6.11 -7.95 12.40
C PHE A 279 4.86 -7.34 11.77
N ILE A 280 3.85 -8.16 11.54
CA ILE A 280 2.52 -7.71 11.10
C ILE A 280 1.58 -7.72 12.31
N TYR A 281 0.80 -6.67 12.44
CA TYR A 281 -0.14 -6.51 13.55
C TYR A 281 -1.58 -6.54 13.08
N VAL A 282 -2.49 -6.77 14.03
CA VAL A 282 -3.92 -6.61 13.84
C VAL A 282 -4.50 -5.73 14.95
N ALA A 283 -5.43 -4.86 14.60
CA ALA A 283 -6.20 -4.02 15.51
C ALA A 283 -7.69 -4.11 15.19
N GLN A 284 -8.53 -3.74 16.17
CA GLN A 284 -9.98 -3.58 15.98
C GLN A 284 -10.37 -2.12 16.27
N PRO A 285 -10.36 -1.26 15.23
CA PRO A 285 -10.60 0.17 15.41
C PRO A 285 -12.07 0.54 15.69
N GLY A 286 -12.98 -0.44 15.68
CA GLY A 286 -14.40 -0.21 15.93
C GLY A 286 -15.18 0.33 14.72
N VAL A 287 -14.60 0.22 13.54
CA VAL A 287 -15.21 0.62 12.26
C VAL A 287 -15.16 -0.56 11.28
N VAL A 288 -15.91 -0.45 10.19
CA VAL A 288 -15.95 -1.45 9.12
C VAL A 288 -15.25 -0.89 7.90
N GLY A 289 -14.30 -1.65 7.35
CA GLY A 289 -13.55 -1.30 6.15
C GLY A 289 -14.29 -1.56 4.85
N LYS A 290 -13.55 -1.47 3.77
CA LYS A 290 -14.00 -1.79 2.41
C LYS A 290 -13.32 -3.05 1.91
N LYS A 291 -13.98 -3.79 1.03
CA LYS A 291 -13.38 -4.94 0.36
C LYS A 291 -12.23 -4.49 -0.55
N THR A 292 -11.20 -5.32 -0.61
CA THR A 292 -10.13 -5.13 -1.61
C THR A 292 -10.69 -5.22 -3.02
N ASN A 293 -10.42 -4.21 -3.84
CA ASN A 293 -10.72 -4.25 -5.27
C ASN A 293 -9.77 -5.21 -5.99
N LEU A 294 -10.28 -5.90 -6.98
CA LEU A 294 -9.53 -6.88 -7.75
C LEU A 294 -9.23 -6.34 -9.15
N PHE A 295 -7.96 -6.50 -9.60
CA PHE A 295 -7.56 -6.08 -10.94
C PHE A 295 -8.25 -6.91 -12.02
N GLY A 296 -8.59 -6.21 -13.10
CA GLY A 296 -9.17 -6.81 -14.29
C GLY A 296 -10.70 -6.86 -14.27
N ALA A 297 -11.25 -6.96 -15.45
CA ALA A 297 -12.68 -7.11 -15.70
C ALA A 297 -13.08 -8.59 -15.61
#